data_404b067a7dfc652459d11e761bdb96f6
#
_entry.id   404b067a7dfc652459d11e761bdb96f6
#
_cell.length_a   1.000
_cell.length_b   1.000
_cell.length_c   1.000
_cell.angle_alpha   90.00
_cell.angle_beta   90.00
_cell.angle_gamma   90.00
#
_symmetry.space_group_name_H-M   'P 1'
#
loop_
_entity.id
_entity.type
_entity.pdbx_description
1 polymer ?
#
loop_
_entity_poly.entity_id
_entity_poly.type
_entity_poly.pdbx_seq_one_letter_code
_entity_poly.pdbx_strand_id
1 'polypeptide(L)'
;MRGPVSATGEKIGEDYGNGAMLRAISTHIFLRQRLHPGLLETLAKGGAQGIEIFAARHHFDYTAKPHVKEIALWFAANPVEPFSMHMPMFADTEMGRSGAPGVNVVHPEKSRRIDAMDEVKRALETAEEMPLRYLILHLGEREDTWSPRTVEHAMTAIEHLQAFARPLGVKLLLENIENEVTESINLVEIIRIGHFKDVGVCLDVGHAHIGGGIAAAAAELKPLIRSTHIHDNHGQKDEHLWPGDGTIAWAETMQELRTAPELSAAVLEINYLTEETPEHVASRVAETFKKLEL
;
A
#
# COMPACT_ATOMS: atom_id res chain seq x y z
N MET A 1 12.78 26.31 -1.02
CA MET A 1 12.21 25.57 0.12
C MET A 1 13.09 24.34 0.31
N ARG A 2 13.64 24.10 1.48
CA ARG A 2 14.51 22.96 1.74
C ARG A 2 13.59 21.79 2.13
N GLY A 3 13.73 20.62 1.45
CA GLY A 3 13.02 19.40 1.82
C GLY A 3 13.43 18.89 3.21
N PRO A 4 12.65 17.97 3.81
CA PRO A 4 12.95 17.41 5.12
C PRO A 4 14.31 16.71 5.11
N VAL A 5 15.11 16.92 6.15
CA VAL A 5 16.46 16.34 6.33
C VAL A 5 16.35 15.39 7.52
N SER A 6 16.89 14.18 7.40
CA SER A 6 17.02 13.27 8.54
C SER A 6 17.95 13.86 9.61
N ALA A 7 17.88 13.34 10.84
CA ALA A 7 18.76 13.75 11.93
C ALA A 7 20.27 13.57 11.63
N THR A 8 20.62 12.82 10.58
CA THR A 8 21.98 12.58 10.07
C THR A 8 22.37 13.50 8.91
N GLY A 9 21.49 14.41 8.47
CA GLY A 9 21.76 15.33 7.38
C GLY A 9 21.67 14.71 5.97
N GLU A 10 21.33 13.43 5.84
CA GLU A 10 21.09 12.77 4.55
C GLU A 10 19.68 13.04 4.07
N LYS A 11 19.52 13.37 2.80
CA LYS A 11 18.22 13.63 2.18
C LYS A 11 17.40 12.34 2.15
N ILE A 12 16.20 12.32 2.74
CA ILE A 12 15.20 11.30 2.49
C ILE A 12 14.85 11.39 1.00
N GLY A 13 15.21 10.38 0.22
CA GLY A 13 14.95 10.34 -1.22
C GLY A 13 16.19 10.17 -2.10
N GLU A 14 17.27 9.58 -1.60
CA GLU A 14 18.30 9.10 -2.51
C GLU A 14 17.78 7.95 -3.36
N ASP A 15 17.85 8.19 -4.68
CA ASP A 15 17.67 7.23 -5.75
C ASP A 15 18.49 5.98 -5.40
N TYR A 16 17.81 4.84 -5.16
CA TYR A 16 18.49 3.56 -5.00
C TYR A 16 19.08 3.18 -6.34
N GLY A 17 20.27 3.75 -6.64
CA GLY A 17 20.99 3.59 -7.89
C GLY A 17 21.16 2.12 -8.24
N ASN A 18 20.92 1.77 -9.50
CA ASN A 18 21.09 0.46 -10.11
C ASN A 18 19.98 -0.60 -9.90
N GLY A 19 18.69 -0.22 -9.88
CA GLY A 19 17.59 -1.20 -9.94
C GLY A 19 17.36 -2.01 -8.65
N ALA A 20 17.93 -1.59 -7.52
CA ALA A 20 17.65 -2.19 -6.23
C ALA A 20 16.30 -1.66 -5.68
N MET A 21 15.34 -2.56 -5.49
CA MET A 21 14.08 -2.25 -4.84
C MET A 21 14.23 -2.23 -3.31
N LEU A 22 13.56 -1.28 -2.65
CA LEU A 22 13.46 -1.26 -1.20
C LEU A 22 12.73 -2.53 -0.71
N ARG A 23 13.32 -3.22 0.25
CA ARG A 23 12.68 -4.34 0.95
C ARG A 23 11.70 -3.79 1.95
N ALA A 24 10.42 -3.90 1.67
CA ALA A 24 9.38 -3.39 2.55
C ALA A 24 8.36 -4.46 2.91
N ILE A 25 7.62 -4.20 3.98
CA ILE A 25 6.55 -5.08 4.44
C ILE A 25 5.42 -4.25 5.03
N SER A 26 4.18 -4.66 4.77
CA SER A 26 2.99 -4.07 5.35
C SER A 26 2.74 -4.56 6.78
N THR A 27 2.29 -3.66 7.65
CA THR A 27 1.81 -4.01 8.98
C THR A 27 0.51 -4.81 8.96
N HIS A 28 -0.06 -5.07 7.76
CA HIS A 28 -1.22 -5.94 7.55
C HIS A 28 -1.07 -7.29 8.25
N ILE A 29 0.13 -7.89 8.26
CA ILE A 29 0.41 -9.15 8.96
C ILE A 29 0.05 -9.11 10.46
N PHE A 30 0.02 -7.93 11.07
CA PHE A 30 -0.33 -7.71 12.48
C PHE A 30 -1.70 -7.07 12.66
N LEU A 31 -2.57 -7.08 11.66
CA LEU A 31 -3.83 -6.34 11.66
C LEU A 31 -4.75 -6.65 12.87
N ARG A 32 -4.64 -7.84 13.46
CA ARG A 32 -5.38 -8.23 14.69
C ARG A 32 -4.84 -7.61 15.97
N GLN A 33 -3.68 -6.99 15.93
CA GLN A 33 -3.00 -6.41 17.08
C GLN A 33 -2.96 -4.89 16.94
N ARG A 34 -3.02 -4.18 18.07
CA ARG A 34 -2.72 -2.75 18.07
C ARG A 34 -1.25 -2.55 17.72
N LEU A 35 -0.95 -1.73 16.73
CA LEU A 35 0.42 -1.43 16.31
C LEU A 35 1.19 -0.76 17.44
N HIS A 36 2.38 -1.22 17.70
CA HIS A 36 3.29 -0.68 18.70
C HIS A 36 4.75 -0.90 18.28
N PRO A 37 5.73 -0.17 18.86
CA PRO A 37 7.15 -0.27 18.52
C PRO A 37 7.71 -1.68 18.44
N GLY A 38 7.28 -2.60 19.29
CA GLY A 38 7.75 -3.99 19.30
C GLY A 38 7.40 -4.77 18.03
N LEU A 39 6.24 -4.50 17.41
CA LEU A 39 5.88 -5.13 16.15
C LEU A 39 6.71 -4.55 14.98
N LEU A 40 6.95 -3.25 14.97
CA LEU A 40 7.83 -2.62 13.98
C LEU A 40 9.28 -3.14 14.10
N GLU A 41 9.77 -3.31 15.31
CA GLU A 41 11.08 -3.91 15.59
C GLU A 41 11.17 -5.35 15.06
N THR A 42 10.10 -6.11 15.12
CA THR A 42 10.03 -7.47 14.56
C THR A 42 10.25 -7.45 13.05
N LEU A 43 9.59 -6.53 12.33
CA LEU A 43 9.76 -6.37 10.89
C LEU A 43 11.17 -5.89 10.52
N ALA A 44 11.70 -4.94 11.28
CA ALA A 44 13.06 -4.44 11.11
C ALA A 44 14.11 -5.56 11.30
N LYS A 45 13.95 -6.42 12.31
CA LYS A 45 14.81 -7.61 12.52
C LYS A 45 14.74 -8.62 11.37
N GLY A 46 13.60 -8.68 10.67
CA GLY A 46 13.45 -9.44 9.42
C GLY A 46 14.17 -8.82 8.22
N GLY A 47 14.82 -7.66 8.39
CA GLY A 47 15.57 -6.99 7.33
C GLY A 47 14.74 -6.03 6.48
N ALA A 48 13.56 -5.64 6.94
CA ALA A 48 12.77 -4.59 6.30
C ALA A 48 13.51 -3.24 6.35
N GLN A 49 13.63 -2.59 5.21
CA GLN A 49 14.19 -1.25 5.04
C GLN A 49 13.08 -0.19 5.02
N GLY A 50 11.87 -0.59 4.62
CA GLY A 50 10.66 0.21 4.64
C GLY A 50 9.49 -0.55 5.25
N ILE A 51 8.57 0.18 5.83
CA ILE A 51 7.33 -0.38 6.36
C ILE A 51 6.16 0.40 5.78
N GLU A 52 5.17 -0.34 5.31
CA GLU A 52 3.85 0.18 5.01
C GLU A 52 2.96 0.09 6.25
N ILE A 53 2.30 1.20 6.58
CA ILE A 53 1.31 1.23 7.66
C ILE A 53 -0.08 0.92 7.09
N PHE A 54 -0.69 -0.17 7.53
CA PHE A 54 -2.09 -0.45 7.19
C PHE A 54 -3.02 0.38 8.10
N ALA A 55 -3.74 1.35 7.50
CA ALA A 55 -4.60 2.26 8.24
C ALA A 55 -5.91 1.58 8.64
N ALA A 56 -5.97 1.10 9.88
CA ALA A 56 -7.18 0.55 10.48
C ALA A 56 -7.21 0.97 11.95
N ARG A 57 -8.27 1.63 12.39
CA ARG A 57 -8.30 2.29 13.71
C ARG A 57 -8.06 1.34 14.89
N HIS A 58 -8.47 0.09 14.79
CA HIS A 58 -8.19 -0.92 15.80
C HIS A 58 -6.71 -1.35 15.82
N HIS A 59 -6.01 -1.24 14.70
CA HIS A 59 -4.59 -1.57 14.51
C HIS A 59 -3.73 -0.31 14.65
N PHE A 60 -3.79 0.59 13.70
CA PHE A 60 -3.16 1.90 13.73
C PHE A 60 -4.23 2.99 13.80
N ASP A 61 -4.48 3.49 15.02
CA ASP A 61 -5.45 4.56 15.24
C ASP A 61 -4.86 5.92 14.84
N TYR A 62 -5.00 6.23 13.56
CA TYR A 62 -4.55 7.49 12.96
C TYR A 62 -5.29 8.73 13.48
N THR A 63 -6.40 8.54 14.25
CA THR A 63 -7.12 9.65 14.89
C THR A 63 -6.61 9.94 16.29
N ALA A 64 -5.85 9.03 16.90
CA ALA A 64 -5.28 9.15 18.24
C ALA A 64 -3.86 9.73 18.17
N LYS A 65 -3.72 11.05 18.31
CA LYS A 65 -2.42 11.75 18.29
C LYS A 65 -1.31 11.08 19.12
N PRO A 66 -1.57 10.59 20.36
CA PRO A 66 -0.53 9.91 21.14
C PRO A 66 -0.02 8.64 20.46
N HIS A 67 -0.90 7.87 19.81
CA HIS A 67 -0.52 6.66 19.08
C HIS A 67 0.29 6.98 17.83
N VAL A 68 -0.16 7.95 17.03
CA VAL A 68 0.59 8.42 15.85
C VAL A 68 1.99 8.87 16.26
N LYS A 69 2.10 9.66 17.33
CA LYS A 69 3.40 10.14 17.84
C LYS A 69 4.29 9.00 18.34
N GLU A 70 3.75 7.99 19.00
CA GLU A 70 4.51 6.81 19.44
C GLU A 70 5.16 6.10 18.25
N ILE A 71 4.38 5.84 17.19
CA ILE A 71 4.86 5.19 15.97
C ILE A 71 5.87 6.07 15.22
N ALA A 72 5.59 7.36 15.09
CA ALA A 72 6.50 8.33 14.45
C ALA A 72 7.85 8.42 15.17
N LEU A 73 7.87 8.41 16.49
CA LEU A 73 9.10 8.42 17.29
C LEU A 73 9.94 7.16 17.07
N TRP A 74 9.30 5.99 16.90
CA TRP A 74 10.04 4.78 16.57
C TRP A 74 10.73 4.91 15.21
N PHE A 75 10.04 5.36 14.17
CA PHE A 75 10.65 5.57 12.85
C PHE A 75 11.78 6.61 12.89
N ALA A 76 11.61 7.70 13.65
CA ALA A 76 12.64 8.70 13.81
C ALA A 76 13.92 8.18 14.51
N ALA A 77 13.81 7.12 15.30
CA ALA A 77 14.89 6.50 16.05
C ALA A 77 15.55 5.30 15.35
N ASN A 78 14.95 4.80 14.25
CA ASN A 78 15.40 3.57 13.60
C ASN A 78 15.68 3.81 12.11
N PRO A 79 16.63 3.07 11.49
CA PRO A 79 16.98 3.21 10.08
C PRO A 79 15.98 2.47 9.15
N VAL A 80 14.71 2.59 9.43
CA VAL A 80 13.60 2.00 8.67
C VAL A 80 12.69 3.12 8.21
N GLU A 81 12.35 3.14 6.94
CA GLU A 81 11.53 4.19 6.37
C GLU A 81 10.03 3.92 6.60
N PRO A 82 9.24 4.90 7.06
CA PRO A 82 7.78 4.86 6.94
C PRO A 82 7.43 5.08 5.46
N PHE A 83 7.45 3.99 4.67
CA PHE A 83 7.47 4.06 3.21
C PHE A 83 6.14 4.49 2.63
N SER A 84 5.06 3.79 3.00
CA SER A 84 3.71 4.02 2.49
C SER A 84 2.66 3.81 3.58
N MET A 85 1.46 4.24 3.27
CA MET A 85 0.27 3.93 4.05
C MET A 85 -0.79 3.32 3.13
N HIS A 86 -1.33 2.18 3.51
CA HIS A 86 -2.54 1.66 2.89
C HIS A 86 -3.75 2.43 3.43
N MET A 87 -4.66 2.88 2.56
CA MET A 87 -5.87 3.59 2.98
C MET A 87 -6.71 2.77 3.97
N PRO A 88 -7.51 3.42 4.83
CA PRO A 88 -8.47 2.69 5.66
C PRO A 88 -9.53 2.00 4.80
N MET A 89 -9.74 0.70 5.04
CA MET A 89 -10.79 -0.09 4.37
C MET A 89 -12.15 0.11 5.03
N PHE A 90 -12.16 0.39 6.33
CA PHE A 90 -13.36 0.63 7.14
C PHE A 90 -13.13 1.78 8.11
N ALA A 91 -14.19 2.56 8.36
CA ALA A 91 -14.15 3.68 9.32
C ALA A 91 -14.37 3.24 10.78
N ASP A 92 -14.29 1.95 11.08
CA ASP A 92 -14.59 1.36 12.40
C ASP A 92 -13.35 1.22 13.28
N THR A 93 -13.58 1.22 14.60
CA THR A 93 -12.58 0.96 15.63
C THR A 93 -12.47 -0.51 16.02
N GLU A 94 -13.39 -1.36 15.55
CA GLU A 94 -13.46 -2.79 15.86
C GLU A 94 -13.30 -3.64 14.59
N MET A 95 -12.33 -4.52 14.60
CA MET A 95 -12.12 -5.45 13.48
C MET A 95 -13.33 -6.40 13.31
N GLY A 96 -13.82 -6.51 12.07
CA GLY A 96 -14.86 -7.48 11.71
C GLY A 96 -16.25 -7.13 12.22
N ARG A 97 -16.51 -5.87 12.58
CA ARG A 97 -17.85 -5.44 12.95
C ARG A 97 -18.80 -5.59 11.76
N SER A 98 -19.79 -6.45 11.92
CA SER A 98 -20.79 -6.70 10.88
C SER A 98 -21.56 -5.41 10.55
N GLY A 99 -21.54 -5.01 9.27
CA GLY A 99 -22.26 -3.85 8.76
C GLY A 99 -21.53 -2.51 8.93
N ALA A 100 -20.25 -2.48 9.29
CA ALA A 100 -19.45 -1.27 9.16
C ALA A 100 -19.37 -0.87 7.68
N PRO A 101 -19.63 0.40 7.32
CA PRO A 101 -19.52 0.82 5.92
C PRO A 101 -18.06 0.78 5.48
N GLY A 102 -17.81 0.23 4.30
CA GLY A 102 -16.51 0.32 3.65
C GLY A 102 -16.16 1.75 3.27
N VAL A 103 -14.88 2.03 3.19
CA VAL A 103 -14.34 3.31 2.71
C VAL A 103 -14.25 3.25 1.18
N ASN A 104 -15.38 3.50 0.52
CA ASN A 104 -15.50 3.44 -0.93
C ASN A 104 -15.57 4.85 -1.54
N VAL A 105 -14.48 5.30 -2.15
CA VAL A 105 -14.37 6.65 -2.74
C VAL A 105 -15.11 6.81 -4.08
N VAL A 106 -15.60 5.71 -4.67
CA VAL A 106 -16.42 5.73 -5.89
C VAL A 106 -17.88 5.36 -5.65
N HIS A 107 -18.30 5.17 -4.41
CA HIS A 107 -19.65 4.77 -4.03
C HIS A 107 -20.72 5.60 -4.76
N PRO A 108 -21.82 5.02 -5.26
CA PRO A 108 -22.84 5.75 -6.03
C PRO A 108 -23.54 6.88 -5.23
N GLU A 109 -23.63 6.76 -3.91
CA GLU A 109 -24.18 7.79 -3.03
C GLU A 109 -23.13 8.84 -2.67
N LYS A 110 -23.43 10.12 -2.95
CA LYS A 110 -22.48 11.22 -2.75
C LYS A 110 -22.01 11.40 -1.30
N SER A 111 -22.93 11.27 -0.34
CA SER A 111 -22.59 11.40 1.09
C SER A 111 -21.52 10.36 1.49
N ARG A 112 -21.70 9.11 1.07
CA ARG A 112 -20.73 8.04 1.38
C ARG A 112 -19.37 8.26 0.72
N ARG A 113 -19.32 8.83 -0.50
CA ARG A 113 -18.03 9.21 -1.11
C ARG A 113 -17.33 10.32 -0.33
N ILE A 114 -18.08 11.31 0.16
CA ILE A 114 -17.54 12.39 0.99
C ILE A 114 -16.98 11.81 2.29
N ASP A 115 -17.75 10.99 2.99
CA ASP A 115 -17.33 10.34 4.24
C ASP A 115 -16.07 9.46 4.02
N ALA A 116 -16.03 8.72 2.92
CA ALA A 116 -14.87 7.91 2.54
C ALA A 116 -13.61 8.76 2.29
N MET A 117 -13.73 9.82 1.48
CA MET A 117 -12.61 10.73 1.24
C MET A 117 -12.13 11.43 2.51
N ASP A 118 -13.06 11.80 3.40
CA ASP A 118 -12.71 12.43 4.67
C ASP A 118 -12.00 11.44 5.62
N GLU A 119 -12.37 10.16 5.56
CA GLU A 119 -11.65 9.13 6.33
C GLU A 119 -10.23 8.92 5.80
N VAL A 120 -10.04 8.87 4.48
CA VAL A 120 -8.71 8.80 3.85
C VAL A 120 -7.86 10.02 4.21
N LYS A 121 -8.44 11.23 4.21
CA LYS A 121 -7.73 12.46 4.63
C LYS A 121 -7.27 12.41 6.08
N ARG A 122 -8.11 11.88 7.01
CA ARG A 122 -7.70 11.70 8.41
C ARG A 122 -6.48 10.78 8.55
N ALA A 123 -6.41 9.73 7.73
CA ALA A 123 -5.22 8.88 7.70
C ALA A 123 -4.01 9.64 7.13
N LEU A 124 -4.18 10.42 6.06
CA LEU A 124 -3.14 11.24 5.45
C LEU A 124 -2.57 12.32 6.41
N GLU A 125 -3.37 12.87 7.32
CA GLU A 125 -2.90 13.86 8.31
C GLU A 125 -1.75 13.34 9.17
N THR A 126 -1.61 12.03 9.32
CA THR A 126 -0.48 11.44 10.06
C THR A 126 0.88 11.72 9.41
N ALA A 127 0.89 12.06 8.12
CA ALA A 127 2.12 12.44 7.41
C ALA A 127 2.76 13.75 7.92
N GLU A 128 2.02 14.56 8.68
CA GLU A 128 2.58 15.72 9.38
C GLU A 128 3.58 15.32 10.48
N GLU A 129 3.32 14.20 11.15
CA GLU A 129 4.17 13.65 12.22
C GLU A 129 5.15 12.58 11.71
N MET A 130 4.75 11.83 10.69
CA MET A 130 5.48 10.70 10.12
C MET A 130 5.48 10.81 8.58
N PRO A 131 6.51 11.44 7.97
CA PRO A 131 6.56 11.64 6.52
C PRO A 131 6.49 10.30 5.76
N LEU A 132 5.51 10.17 4.87
CA LEU A 132 5.28 9.02 4.01
C LEU A 132 5.59 9.40 2.55
N ARG A 133 6.01 8.43 1.73
CA ARG A 133 6.13 8.69 0.28
C ARG A 133 4.80 8.52 -0.44
N TYR A 134 4.04 7.49 -0.07
CA TYR A 134 2.85 7.07 -0.80
C TYR A 134 1.66 6.79 0.10
N LEU A 135 0.46 7.03 -0.44
CA LEU A 135 -0.78 6.45 0.03
C LEU A 135 -1.28 5.46 -1.05
N ILE A 136 -1.53 4.22 -0.66
CA ILE A 136 -2.17 3.21 -1.51
C ILE A 136 -3.67 3.44 -1.46
N LEU A 137 -4.31 3.57 -2.62
CA LEU A 137 -5.71 3.97 -2.77
C LEU A 137 -6.48 2.94 -3.61
N HIS A 138 -7.51 2.36 -3.02
CA HIS A 138 -8.50 1.57 -3.73
C HIS A 138 -9.55 2.46 -4.39
N LEU A 139 -9.92 2.15 -5.63
CA LEU A 139 -11.04 2.76 -6.33
C LEU A 139 -12.22 1.79 -6.36
N GLY A 140 -12.96 1.78 -5.26
CA GLY A 140 -14.14 0.95 -5.12
C GLY A 140 -13.96 -0.30 -4.26
N GLU A 141 -14.99 -1.12 -4.28
CA GLU A 141 -15.10 -2.45 -3.67
C GLU A 141 -15.31 -3.50 -4.79
N ARG A 142 -15.35 -4.76 -4.43
CA ARG A 142 -15.42 -5.90 -5.38
C ARG A 142 -16.56 -5.80 -6.41
N GLU A 143 -17.69 -5.24 -6.02
CA GLU A 143 -18.90 -5.16 -6.87
C GLU A 143 -18.94 -3.91 -7.76
N ASP A 144 -17.96 -3.00 -7.62
CA ASP A 144 -17.94 -1.79 -8.43
C ASP A 144 -17.53 -2.10 -9.88
N THR A 145 -18.32 -1.59 -10.81
CA THR A 145 -18.17 -1.86 -12.25
C THR A 145 -17.68 -0.61 -13.00
N TRP A 146 -17.05 -0.85 -14.14
CA TRP A 146 -16.63 0.20 -15.06
C TRP A 146 -17.85 0.88 -15.70
N SER A 147 -18.02 2.16 -15.43
CA SER A 147 -19.06 2.98 -16.05
C SER A 147 -18.61 4.44 -16.13
N PRO A 148 -19.18 5.26 -17.04
CA PRO A 148 -18.85 6.68 -17.10
C PRO A 148 -19.02 7.40 -15.74
N ARG A 149 -20.03 7.01 -14.98
CA ARG A 149 -20.30 7.58 -13.65
C ARG A 149 -19.26 7.16 -12.61
N THR A 150 -18.86 5.90 -12.60
CA THR A 150 -17.84 5.40 -11.68
C THR A 150 -16.49 6.05 -11.98
N VAL A 151 -16.16 6.20 -13.27
CA VAL A 151 -14.94 6.91 -13.71
C VAL A 151 -14.96 8.38 -13.26
N GLU A 152 -16.08 9.10 -13.41
CA GLU A 152 -16.23 10.48 -12.92
C GLU A 152 -16.01 10.56 -11.40
N HIS A 153 -16.58 9.61 -10.63
CA HIS A 153 -16.36 9.53 -9.19
C HIS A 153 -14.89 9.27 -8.85
N ALA A 154 -14.24 8.33 -9.53
CA ALA A 154 -12.82 8.01 -9.34
C ALA A 154 -11.94 9.24 -9.61
N MET A 155 -12.15 9.92 -10.73
CA MET A 155 -11.42 11.14 -11.07
C MET A 155 -11.60 12.23 -10.02
N THR A 156 -12.84 12.46 -9.58
CA THR A 156 -13.14 13.44 -8.52
C THR A 156 -12.44 13.08 -7.21
N ALA A 157 -12.47 11.82 -6.82
CA ALA A 157 -11.79 11.36 -5.59
C ALA A 157 -10.27 11.56 -5.67
N ILE A 158 -9.65 11.15 -6.79
CA ILE A 158 -8.21 11.32 -7.02
C ILE A 158 -7.82 12.80 -6.98
N GLU A 159 -8.55 13.68 -7.65
CA GLU A 159 -8.29 15.13 -7.63
C GLU A 159 -8.32 15.70 -6.21
N HIS A 160 -9.35 15.39 -5.45
CA HIS A 160 -9.51 15.89 -4.08
C HIS A 160 -8.43 15.34 -3.14
N LEU A 161 -8.17 14.04 -3.20
CA LEU A 161 -7.16 13.39 -2.34
C LEU A 161 -5.74 13.82 -2.72
N GLN A 162 -5.43 13.94 -4.01
CA GLN A 162 -4.13 14.43 -4.48
C GLN A 162 -3.88 15.89 -4.04
N ALA A 163 -4.91 16.76 -4.15
CA ALA A 163 -4.80 18.14 -3.68
C ALA A 163 -4.53 18.24 -2.18
N PHE A 164 -5.11 17.32 -1.40
CA PHE A 164 -4.89 17.22 0.05
C PHE A 164 -3.51 16.63 0.38
N ALA A 165 -3.09 15.57 -0.29
CA ALA A 165 -1.84 14.86 -0.05
C ALA A 165 -0.59 15.65 -0.47
N ARG A 166 -0.69 16.47 -1.53
CA ARG A 166 0.44 17.23 -2.10
C ARG A 166 1.20 18.10 -1.09
N PRO A 167 0.55 18.95 -0.25
CA PRO A 167 1.25 19.74 0.76
C PRO A 167 1.91 18.90 1.85
N LEU A 168 1.44 17.67 2.08
CA LEU A 168 2.04 16.70 3.00
C LEU A 168 3.24 15.96 2.38
N GLY A 169 3.50 16.15 1.09
CA GLY A 169 4.57 15.45 0.37
C GLY A 169 4.23 14.02 -0.05
N VAL A 170 2.97 13.59 0.13
CA VAL A 170 2.52 12.23 -0.17
C VAL A 170 1.98 12.15 -1.60
N LYS A 171 2.35 11.09 -2.33
CA LYS A 171 1.80 10.77 -3.65
C LYS A 171 0.78 9.62 -3.55
N LEU A 172 -0.22 9.63 -4.41
CA LEU A 172 -1.21 8.56 -4.48
C LEU A 172 -0.73 7.45 -5.41
N LEU A 173 -0.90 6.20 -4.99
CA LEU A 173 -0.75 5.02 -5.83
C LEU A 173 -2.10 4.30 -5.89
N LEU A 174 -2.62 4.12 -7.10
CA LEU A 174 -3.84 3.34 -7.32
C LEU A 174 -3.47 1.86 -7.33
N GLU A 175 -4.29 1.04 -6.67
CA GLU A 175 -4.06 -0.40 -6.62
C GLU A 175 -5.01 -1.15 -7.53
N ASN A 176 -4.52 -2.19 -8.19
CA ASN A 176 -5.34 -3.13 -8.96
C ASN A 176 -5.98 -4.14 -8.01
N ILE A 177 -7.18 -3.85 -7.55
CA ILE A 177 -7.99 -4.78 -6.73
C ILE A 177 -8.95 -5.59 -7.61
N GLU A 178 -9.64 -6.58 -7.03
CA GLU A 178 -10.58 -7.46 -7.73
C GLU A 178 -11.91 -6.74 -8.09
N ASN A 179 -11.86 -5.70 -8.96
CA ASN A 179 -13.06 -5.07 -9.54
C ASN A 179 -12.77 -4.53 -10.96
N GLU A 180 -13.81 -4.24 -11.72
CA GLU A 180 -13.65 -3.73 -13.09
C GLU A 180 -13.01 -2.32 -13.15
N VAL A 181 -13.18 -1.50 -12.11
CA VAL A 181 -12.65 -0.11 -12.10
C VAL A 181 -11.14 -0.09 -12.09
N THR A 182 -10.53 -1.07 -11.45
CA THR A 182 -9.08 -1.16 -11.22
C THR A 182 -8.39 -2.23 -12.05
N GLU A 183 -9.07 -2.82 -13.06
CA GLU A 183 -8.36 -3.57 -14.10
C GLU A 183 -7.23 -2.72 -14.67
N SER A 184 -6.11 -3.34 -15.00
CA SER A 184 -4.88 -2.64 -15.42
C SER A 184 -5.12 -1.60 -16.52
N ILE A 185 -5.88 -1.98 -17.55
CA ILE A 185 -6.22 -1.07 -18.65
C ILE A 185 -7.05 0.14 -18.18
N ASN A 186 -7.94 -0.06 -17.21
CA ASN A 186 -8.81 0.97 -16.68
C ASN A 186 -8.07 1.93 -15.75
N LEU A 187 -7.10 1.47 -14.97
CA LEU A 187 -6.19 2.34 -14.21
C LEU A 187 -5.38 3.24 -15.14
N VAL A 188 -4.81 2.68 -16.21
CA VAL A 188 -4.11 3.49 -17.24
C VAL A 188 -5.04 4.55 -17.81
N GLU A 189 -6.27 4.19 -18.16
CA GLU A 189 -7.25 5.11 -18.75
C GLU A 189 -7.63 6.23 -17.77
N ILE A 190 -7.92 5.93 -16.49
CA ILE A 190 -8.23 6.94 -15.46
C ILE A 190 -7.07 7.94 -15.31
N ILE A 191 -5.83 7.44 -15.19
CA ILE A 191 -4.65 8.31 -15.04
C ILE A 191 -4.46 9.18 -16.28
N ARG A 192 -4.67 8.61 -17.47
CA ARG A 192 -4.54 9.31 -18.75
C ARG A 192 -5.58 10.41 -18.94
N ILE A 193 -6.87 10.10 -18.77
CA ILE A 193 -7.97 11.07 -18.98
C ILE A 193 -8.02 12.15 -17.91
N GLY A 194 -7.65 11.79 -16.65
CA GLY A 194 -7.54 12.73 -15.53
C GLY A 194 -6.28 13.60 -15.59
N HIS A 195 -5.35 13.34 -16.53
CA HIS A 195 -4.04 14.01 -16.60
C HIS A 195 -3.26 13.98 -15.27
N PHE A 196 -3.35 12.89 -14.52
CA PHE A 196 -2.76 12.73 -13.20
C PHE A 196 -1.27 12.38 -13.26
N LYS A 197 -0.41 13.38 -13.53
CA LYS A 197 1.04 13.19 -13.75
C LYS A 197 1.81 12.64 -12.53
N ASP A 198 1.32 12.92 -11.31
CA ASP A 198 1.98 12.55 -10.05
C ASP A 198 1.31 11.33 -9.37
N VAL A 199 0.30 10.74 -10.01
CA VAL A 199 -0.35 9.51 -9.53
C VAL A 199 0.35 8.32 -10.19
N GLY A 200 0.71 7.34 -9.37
CA GLY A 200 1.27 6.08 -9.85
C GLY A 200 0.37 4.89 -9.52
N VAL A 201 0.95 3.72 -9.65
CA VAL A 201 0.27 2.45 -9.36
C VAL A 201 1.07 1.66 -8.32
N CYS A 202 0.34 1.07 -7.37
CA CYS A 202 0.80 -0.08 -6.61
C CYS A 202 0.31 -1.32 -7.35
N LEU A 203 1.20 -2.09 -7.95
CA LEU A 203 0.83 -3.35 -8.57
C LEU A 203 0.72 -4.43 -7.50
N ASP A 204 -0.49 -4.84 -7.19
CA ASP A 204 -0.72 -6.04 -6.39
C ASP A 204 -0.57 -7.28 -7.26
N VAL A 205 0.45 -8.08 -6.91
CA VAL A 205 0.84 -9.28 -7.67
C VAL A 205 -0.15 -10.41 -7.48
N GLY A 206 -0.72 -10.55 -6.28
CA GLY A 206 -1.73 -11.56 -5.99
C GLY A 206 -3.05 -11.30 -6.70
N HIS A 207 -3.52 -10.05 -6.71
CA HIS A 207 -4.71 -9.66 -7.47
C HIS A 207 -4.48 -9.84 -8.98
N ALA A 208 -3.31 -9.49 -9.50
CA ALA A 208 -2.97 -9.71 -10.89
C ALA A 208 -2.94 -11.20 -11.26
N HIS A 209 -2.50 -12.07 -10.33
CA HIS A 209 -2.51 -13.52 -10.53
C HIS A 209 -3.93 -14.08 -10.66
N ILE A 210 -4.87 -13.57 -9.89
CA ILE A 210 -6.30 -13.92 -9.97
C ILE A 210 -6.94 -13.30 -11.23
N GLY A 211 -6.61 -12.05 -11.55
CA GLY A 211 -7.28 -11.20 -12.55
C GLY A 211 -6.83 -11.38 -14.00
N GLY A 212 -6.08 -12.44 -14.35
CA GLY A 212 -5.73 -12.69 -15.76
C GLY A 212 -4.24 -12.75 -16.08
N GLY A 213 -3.38 -12.55 -15.09
CA GLY A 213 -1.96 -12.81 -15.19
C GLY A 213 -1.06 -11.62 -14.92
N ILE A 214 -0.04 -11.88 -14.11
CA ILE A 214 0.91 -10.89 -13.61
C ILE A 214 1.67 -10.21 -14.75
N ALA A 215 2.13 -10.99 -15.76
CA ALA A 215 2.90 -10.46 -16.87
C ALA A 215 2.09 -9.46 -17.73
N ALA A 216 0.79 -9.73 -17.93
CA ALA A 216 -0.09 -8.82 -18.67
C ALA A 216 -0.29 -7.52 -17.90
N ALA A 217 -0.65 -7.61 -16.61
CA ALA A 217 -0.84 -6.45 -15.75
C ALA A 217 0.45 -5.61 -15.63
N ALA A 218 1.58 -6.26 -15.40
CA ALA A 218 2.88 -5.58 -15.33
C ALA A 218 3.24 -4.87 -16.63
N ALA A 219 3.00 -5.47 -17.79
CA ALA A 219 3.28 -4.86 -19.10
C ALA A 219 2.43 -3.60 -19.35
N GLU A 220 1.12 -3.64 -19.00
CA GLU A 220 0.20 -2.52 -19.14
C GLU A 220 0.55 -1.36 -18.19
N LEU A 221 0.87 -1.68 -16.94
CA LEU A 221 1.09 -0.71 -15.88
C LEU A 221 2.55 -0.23 -15.78
N LYS A 222 3.47 -0.86 -16.48
CA LYS A 222 4.94 -0.70 -16.38
C LYS A 222 5.45 0.73 -16.15
N PRO A 223 5.03 1.76 -16.91
CA PRO A 223 5.53 3.12 -16.71
C PRO A 223 4.95 3.80 -15.45
N LEU A 224 3.91 3.23 -14.86
CA LEU A 224 3.16 3.81 -13.75
C LEU A 224 3.47 3.13 -12.42
N ILE A 225 4.10 1.94 -12.43
CA ILE A 225 4.39 1.18 -11.21
C ILE A 225 5.43 1.91 -10.38
N ARG A 226 5.10 2.20 -9.12
CA ARG A 226 5.98 2.84 -8.13
C ARG A 226 6.22 1.95 -6.91
N SER A 227 5.27 1.08 -6.60
CA SER A 227 5.30 0.10 -5.51
C SER A 227 4.59 -1.17 -5.94
N THR A 228 4.78 -2.23 -5.18
CA THR A 228 4.04 -3.48 -5.36
C THR A 228 3.56 -4.01 -4.04
N HIS A 229 2.41 -4.72 -4.02
CA HIS A 229 2.09 -5.67 -2.97
C HIS A 229 2.50 -7.06 -3.41
N ILE A 230 3.26 -7.73 -2.58
CA ILE A 230 3.85 -9.05 -2.81
C ILE A 230 3.25 -10.05 -1.83
N HIS A 231 2.40 -10.91 -2.33
CA HIS A 231 1.86 -12.07 -1.62
C HIS A 231 1.50 -13.17 -2.62
N ASP A 232 1.34 -14.39 -2.14
CA ASP A 232 1.01 -15.54 -2.96
C ASP A 232 -0.45 -15.96 -2.80
N ASN A 233 -0.96 -16.69 -3.76
CA ASN A 233 -2.27 -17.34 -3.71
C ASN A 233 -2.33 -18.48 -4.74
N HIS A 234 -3.45 -19.21 -4.79
CA HIS A 234 -3.68 -20.31 -5.73
C HIS A 234 -4.46 -19.89 -7.01
N GLY A 235 -4.51 -18.58 -7.33
CA GLY A 235 -5.15 -18.06 -8.54
C GLY A 235 -6.69 -18.04 -8.50
N GLN A 236 -7.31 -18.21 -7.35
CA GLN A 236 -8.77 -18.25 -7.19
C GLN A 236 -9.31 -17.34 -6.09
N LYS A 237 -8.48 -17.03 -5.14
CA LYS A 237 -8.83 -16.32 -3.92
C LYS A 237 -7.66 -15.46 -3.49
N ASP A 238 -7.97 -14.30 -2.98
CA ASP A 238 -7.00 -13.44 -2.35
C ASP A 238 -6.64 -13.99 -0.95
N GLU A 239 -5.54 -14.76 -0.91
CA GLU A 239 -5.13 -15.52 0.27
C GLU A 239 -4.03 -14.83 1.07
N HIS A 240 -3.31 -13.89 0.49
CA HIS A 240 -2.16 -13.21 1.09
C HIS A 240 -1.14 -14.17 1.71
N LEU A 241 -0.83 -15.28 1.02
CA LEU A 241 0.16 -16.26 1.46
C LEU A 241 1.58 -15.71 1.33
N TRP A 242 2.50 -16.31 2.06
CA TRP A 242 3.92 -16.05 1.86
C TRP A 242 4.35 -16.48 0.44
N PRO A 243 5.25 -15.72 -0.22
CA PRO A 243 5.80 -16.10 -1.51
C PRO A 243 6.36 -17.52 -1.55
N GLY A 244 5.75 -18.37 -2.40
CA GLY A 244 6.05 -19.78 -2.58
C GLY A 244 5.21 -20.74 -1.76
N ASP A 245 4.22 -20.26 -1.04
CA ASP A 245 3.19 -21.10 -0.41
C ASP A 245 1.94 -21.24 -1.30
N GLY A 246 1.88 -20.51 -2.43
CA GLY A 246 0.86 -20.58 -3.46
C GLY A 246 1.42 -21.09 -4.80
N THR A 247 0.91 -20.53 -5.90
CA THR A 247 1.24 -20.99 -7.26
C THR A 247 1.90 -19.93 -8.14
N ILE A 248 2.24 -18.76 -7.61
CA ILE A 248 2.91 -17.70 -8.38
C ILE A 248 4.34 -18.12 -8.74
N ALA A 249 4.70 -17.96 -10.02
CA ALA A 249 6.05 -18.21 -10.54
C ALA A 249 6.98 -17.04 -10.18
N TRP A 250 7.55 -17.06 -8.96
CA TRP A 250 8.26 -15.91 -8.39
C TRP A 250 9.51 -15.48 -9.13
N ALA A 251 10.26 -16.40 -9.72
CA ALA A 251 11.47 -16.05 -10.49
C ALA A 251 11.12 -15.18 -11.70
N GLU A 252 10.12 -15.61 -12.47
CA GLU A 252 9.60 -14.88 -13.63
C GLU A 252 8.95 -13.57 -13.23
N THR A 253 8.13 -13.57 -12.15
CA THR A 253 7.47 -12.39 -11.63
C THR A 253 8.47 -11.32 -11.21
N MET A 254 9.48 -11.67 -10.44
CA MET A 254 10.52 -10.72 -10.01
C MET A 254 11.36 -10.21 -11.17
N GLN A 255 11.62 -11.06 -12.18
CA GLN A 255 12.28 -10.61 -13.40
C GLN A 255 11.44 -9.55 -14.15
N GLU A 256 10.14 -9.76 -14.28
CA GLU A 256 9.23 -8.78 -14.91
C GLU A 256 9.18 -7.49 -14.11
N LEU A 257 8.98 -7.54 -12.80
CA LEU A 257 8.91 -6.36 -11.94
C LEU A 257 10.17 -5.49 -12.02
N ARG A 258 11.37 -6.09 -12.09
CA ARG A 258 12.64 -5.36 -12.26
C ARG A 258 12.74 -4.57 -13.56
N THR A 259 11.85 -4.83 -14.51
CA THR A 259 11.79 -4.04 -15.76
C THR A 259 10.98 -2.76 -15.65
N ALA A 260 10.25 -2.54 -14.55
CA ALA A 260 9.49 -1.32 -14.29
C ALA A 260 10.44 -0.19 -13.88
N PRO A 261 10.54 0.90 -14.66
CA PRO A 261 11.63 1.86 -14.53
C PRO A 261 11.58 2.71 -13.26
N GLU A 262 10.41 2.83 -12.64
CA GLU A 262 10.19 3.67 -11.47
C GLU A 262 9.70 2.89 -10.24
N LEU A 263 9.77 1.56 -10.30
CA LEU A 263 9.45 0.71 -9.15
C LEU A 263 10.51 0.92 -8.05
N SER A 264 10.05 1.39 -6.90
CA SER A 264 10.92 1.78 -5.79
C SER A 264 10.95 0.77 -4.64
N ALA A 265 9.89 -0.05 -4.48
CA ALA A 265 9.81 -1.02 -3.38
C ALA A 265 9.03 -2.27 -3.75
N ALA A 266 9.44 -3.38 -3.17
CA ALA A 266 8.65 -4.60 -3.05
C ALA A 266 8.12 -4.70 -1.62
N VAL A 267 6.81 -4.54 -1.45
CA VAL A 267 6.13 -4.55 -0.16
C VAL A 267 5.47 -5.90 0.06
N LEU A 268 5.97 -6.69 1.02
CA LEU A 268 5.28 -7.92 1.42
C LEU A 268 3.96 -7.57 2.11
N GLU A 269 2.85 -8.09 1.63
CA GLU A 269 1.53 -7.92 2.25
C GLU A 269 0.92 -9.27 2.60
N ILE A 270 1.24 -9.75 3.79
CA ILE A 270 0.95 -11.11 4.23
C ILE A 270 -0.29 -11.17 5.12
N ASN A 271 -0.98 -12.28 5.08
CA ASN A 271 -2.22 -12.52 5.81
C ASN A 271 -2.04 -12.38 7.33
N TYR A 272 -2.90 -11.58 7.95
CA TYR A 272 -2.95 -11.35 9.41
C TYR A 272 -3.53 -12.53 10.22
N LEU A 273 -4.02 -13.57 9.56
CA LEU A 273 -4.52 -14.79 10.19
C LEU A 273 -3.40 -15.75 10.61
N THR A 274 -2.17 -15.41 10.26
CA THR A 274 -0.99 -16.16 10.67
C THR A 274 -0.82 -16.13 12.19
N GLU A 275 -0.84 -17.32 12.84
CA GLU A 275 -0.58 -17.49 14.27
C GLU A 275 0.92 -17.71 14.53
N GLU A 276 1.75 -16.78 14.06
CA GLU A 276 3.20 -16.89 14.15
C GLU A 276 3.74 -16.03 15.30
N THR A 277 4.79 -16.53 15.97
CA THR A 277 5.50 -15.69 16.96
C THR A 277 6.27 -14.57 16.27
N PRO A 278 6.55 -13.45 16.94
CA PRO A 278 7.36 -12.36 16.37
C PRO A 278 8.71 -12.84 15.81
N GLU A 279 9.37 -13.78 16.49
CA GLU A 279 10.65 -14.34 16.03
C GLU A 279 10.50 -15.13 14.74
N HIS A 280 9.41 -15.90 14.63
CA HIS A 280 9.11 -16.66 13.40
C HIS A 280 8.76 -15.72 12.25
N VAL A 281 7.97 -14.67 12.50
CA VAL A 281 7.69 -13.64 11.50
C VAL A 281 8.98 -13.00 10.99
N ALA A 282 9.88 -12.59 11.89
CA ALA A 282 11.16 -11.98 11.49
C ALA A 282 12.00 -12.94 10.63
N SER A 283 12.06 -14.23 10.99
CA SER A 283 12.77 -15.25 10.20
C SER A 283 12.15 -15.40 8.81
N ARG A 284 10.83 -15.53 8.72
CA ARG A 284 10.14 -15.68 7.43
C ARG A 284 10.27 -14.45 6.54
N VAL A 285 10.24 -13.25 7.10
CA VAL A 285 10.51 -12.01 6.35
C VAL A 285 11.90 -12.06 5.73
N ALA A 286 12.94 -12.39 6.51
CA ALA A 286 14.31 -12.48 6.02
C ALA A 286 14.49 -13.57 4.94
N GLU A 287 13.90 -14.74 5.14
CA GLU A 287 13.90 -15.85 4.18
C GLU A 287 13.20 -15.47 2.87
N THR A 288 12.06 -14.75 2.97
CA THR A 288 11.30 -14.31 1.81
C THR A 288 12.07 -13.27 1.00
N PHE A 289 12.67 -12.26 1.63
CA PHE A 289 13.51 -11.29 0.92
C PHE A 289 14.67 -11.99 0.21
N LYS A 290 15.32 -12.94 0.86
CA LYS A 290 16.38 -13.74 0.23
C LYS A 290 15.87 -14.57 -0.96
N LYS A 291 14.69 -15.21 -0.82
CA LYS A 291 14.06 -16.02 -1.87
C LYS A 291 13.71 -15.19 -3.11
N LEU A 292 13.28 -13.95 -2.92
CA LEU A 292 12.91 -13.00 -3.97
C LEU A 292 14.13 -12.22 -4.52
N GLU A 293 15.33 -12.49 -4.00
CA GLU A 293 16.56 -11.77 -4.36
C GLU A 293 16.45 -10.25 -4.19
N LEU A 294 15.83 -9.83 -3.08
CA LEU A 294 15.64 -8.43 -2.68
C LEU A 294 16.77 -7.99 -1.71
#